data_73132230314a5be149feb0fa41e577d1
#
_entry.id   73132230314a5be149feb0fa41e577d1
#
_cell.length_a   1.000
_cell.length_b   1.000
_cell.length_c   1.000
_cell.angle_alpha   90.00
_cell.angle_beta   90.00
_cell.angle_gamma   90.00
#
_symmetry.space_group_name_H-M   'P 1'
#
loop_
_entity.id
_entity.type
_entity.pdbx_description
1 polymer ?
#
loop_
_entity_poly.entity_id
_entity_poly.type
_entity_poly.pdbx_seq_one_letter_code
_entity_poly.pdbx_strand_id
1 'polypeptide(L)'
;MKHYSLLVGIIVAAVTCASSLAQEKTSLQPNATILSVLQGNTGKTVELRLHSGEKIGGKVEQVNDNLVLLSHLTGAEFFDGFVNVKDISAVVIRSAGK
;
A
#
# COMPACT_ATOMS: atom_id res chain seq x y z
N MET A 1 -54.28 4.47 20.07
CA MET A 1 -53.63 4.49 20.08
C MET A 1 -52.64 4.48 19.95
N LYS A 2 -52.17 4.44 19.83
CA LYS A 2 -51.36 4.50 19.76
C LYS A 2 -50.27 4.42 19.48
N HIS A 3 -49.73 4.40 19.35
CA HIS A 3 -48.82 4.40 19.08
C HIS A 3 -47.76 4.45 18.95
N TYR A 4 -47.31 4.42 18.79
CA TYR A 4 -46.41 4.54 18.73
C TYR A 4 -45.40 4.45 18.58
N SER A 5 -44.96 4.43 18.39
CA SER A 5 -44.06 4.36 18.34
C SER A 5 -43.07 4.33 18.14
N LEU A 6 -42.71 4.38 17.98
CA LEU A 6 -41.77 4.45 17.82
C LEU A 6 -40.76 4.50 17.61
N LEU A 7 -40.32 4.47 17.45
CA LEU A 7 -39.37 4.65 17.29
C LEU A 7 -38.39 4.52 17.15
N VAL A 8 -37.97 4.43 17.05
CA VAL A 8 -37.12 4.32 16.99
C VAL A 8 -36.08 4.35 16.74
N GLY A 9 -35.62 4.32 16.66
CA GLY A 9 -34.60 4.38 16.49
C GLY A 9 -33.64 4.35 16.18
N ILE A 10 -33.11 4.39 16.05
CA ILE A 10 -32.17 4.48 15.80
C ILE A 10 -31.06 4.50 15.60
N ILE A 11 -30.56 4.39 15.57
CA ILE A 11 -29.55 4.38 15.47
C ILE A 11 -28.51 4.44 15.15
N VAL A 12 -28.00 4.34 14.98
CA VAL A 12 -27.04 4.40 14.70
C VAL A 12 -25.99 4.29 14.49
N ALA A 13 -25.53 4.10 14.39
CA ALA A 13 -24.57 3.91 14.19
C ALA A 13 -23.55 4.24 13.97
N ALA A 14 -22.96 4.34 13.89
CA ALA A 14 -21.99 4.75 13.72
C ALA A 14 -20.93 4.47 13.55
N VAL A 15 -20.40 4.26 13.47
CA VAL A 15 -19.42 3.97 13.31
C VAL A 15 -18.41 4.20 13.06
N THR A 16 -17.76 4.29 13.00
CA THR A 16 -16.87 4.49 12.83
C THR A 16 -15.83 4.30 12.53
N CYS A 17 -15.34 3.93 12.25
CA CYS A 17 -14.31 3.62 11.79
C CYS A 17 -13.30 4.28 11.96
N ALA A 18 -13.05 4.82 12.14
CA ALA A 18 -12.07 5.50 12.34
C ALA A 18 -10.93 5.01 12.40
N SER A 19 -10.67 4.31 12.93
CA SER A 19 -9.55 3.77 13.00
C SER A 19 -8.73 4.04 12.12
N SER A 20 -8.97 4.06 11.23
CA SER A 20 -8.14 4.10 10.34
C SER A 20 -7.12 4.91 10.46
N LEU A 21 -7.09 5.74 10.97
CA LEU A 21 -6.06 6.48 10.98
C LEU A 21 -4.99 6.05 11.50
N ALA A 22 -4.92 5.26 12.05
CA ALA A 22 -3.85 4.82 12.63
C ALA A 22 -2.88 4.69 11.79
N GLN A 23 -1.81 4.77 12.04
CA GLN A 23 -0.85 4.56 11.22
C GLN A 23 -0.74 3.25 11.00
N GLU A 24 -0.33 2.82 9.97
CA GLU A 24 -0.10 1.54 9.80
C GLU A 24 1.19 1.19 10.09
N LYS A 25 1.53 0.34 10.89
CA LYS A 25 2.81 -0.15 11.10
C LYS A 25 3.13 -1.15 10.15
N THR A 26 4.28 -1.21 9.65
CA THR A 26 4.77 -2.26 8.75
C THR A 26 4.75 -3.58 9.50
N SER A 27 4.16 -4.57 8.93
CA SER A 27 4.13 -5.88 9.56
C SER A 27 4.41 -6.96 8.53
N LEU A 28 4.84 -8.12 8.96
CA LEU A 28 5.20 -9.21 8.07
C LEU A 28 4.16 -10.31 8.18
N GLN A 29 3.51 -10.59 7.09
CA GLN A 29 2.55 -11.68 7.04
C GLN A 29 3.27 -12.99 6.83
N PRO A 30 2.76 -14.08 7.32
CA PRO A 30 3.49 -15.36 7.24
C PRO A 30 3.84 -15.81 5.84
N ASN A 31 3.03 -15.51 4.87
CA ASN A 31 3.34 -15.91 3.54
C ASN A 31 3.67 -14.77 2.67
N ALA A 32 4.24 -13.70 3.18
CA ALA A 32 4.59 -12.54 2.38
C ALA A 32 5.66 -12.86 1.37
N THR A 33 5.54 -12.28 0.20
CA THR A 33 6.56 -12.38 -0.84
C THR A 33 6.80 -10.97 -1.34
N ILE A 34 7.85 -10.78 -2.11
CA ILE A 34 8.11 -9.47 -2.71
C ILE A 34 6.87 -9.05 -3.50
N LEU A 35 6.29 -9.98 -4.23
CA LEU A 35 5.12 -9.67 -5.03
C LEU A 35 3.97 -9.19 -4.16
N SER A 36 3.67 -9.91 -3.09
CA SER A 36 2.53 -9.53 -2.27
C SER A 36 2.78 -8.21 -1.55
N VAL A 37 4.01 -7.94 -1.19
CA VAL A 37 4.34 -6.67 -0.54
C VAL A 37 4.14 -5.53 -1.53
N LEU A 38 4.55 -5.72 -2.77
CA LEU A 38 4.35 -4.68 -3.77
C LEU A 38 2.87 -4.45 -4.04
N GLN A 39 2.12 -5.54 -4.12
CA GLN A 39 0.69 -5.42 -4.38
C GLN A 39 0.00 -4.66 -3.25
N GLY A 40 0.43 -4.91 -2.04
CA GLY A 40 -0.17 -4.23 -0.90
C GLY A 40 0.25 -2.78 -0.76
N ASN A 41 1.21 -2.35 -1.55
CA ASN A 41 1.67 -0.97 -1.50
C ASN A 41 1.37 -0.20 -2.78
N THR A 42 0.44 -0.69 -3.58
CA THR A 42 0.03 0.00 -4.78
C THR A 42 -0.46 1.40 -4.41
N GLY A 43 -0.03 2.38 -5.15
CA GLY A 43 -0.36 3.77 -4.88
C GLY A 43 0.60 4.45 -3.93
N LYS A 44 1.56 3.71 -3.37
CA LYS A 44 2.50 4.28 -2.42
C LYS A 44 3.89 4.31 -3.01
N THR A 45 4.71 5.20 -2.51
CA THR A 45 6.10 5.32 -2.96
C THR A 45 6.96 4.36 -2.19
N VAL A 46 7.76 3.60 -2.90
CA VAL A 46 8.68 2.63 -2.28
C VAL A 46 10.04 2.78 -2.92
N GLU A 47 11.03 2.20 -2.29
CA GLU A 47 12.36 2.12 -2.89
C GLU A 47 12.65 0.65 -3.09
N LEU A 48 12.99 0.25 -4.28
CA LEU A 48 13.34 -1.12 -4.58
C LEU A 48 14.84 -1.24 -4.64
N ARG A 49 15.36 -2.32 -4.06
CA ARG A 49 16.77 -2.61 -4.17
C ARG A 49 16.88 -3.85 -5.00
N LEU A 50 17.74 -3.80 -5.98
CA LEU A 50 17.88 -4.87 -6.94
C LEU A 50 19.05 -5.75 -6.59
N HIS A 51 19.06 -6.95 -7.13
CA HIS A 51 20.18 -7.85 -6.86
C HIS A 51 21.51 -7.29 -7.35
N SER A 52 21.47 -6.38 -8.31
CA SER A 52 22.69 -5.75 -8.79
C SER A 52 23.24 -4.74 -7.80
N GLY A 53 22.47 -4.37 -6.81
CA GLY A 53 22.87 -3.34 -5.87
C GLY A 53 22.29 -1.99 -6.20
N GLU A 54 21.62 -1.88 -7.36
CA GLU A 54 21.04 -0.62 -7.70
C GLU A 54 19.77 -0.36 -6.94
N LYS A 55 19.38 0.90 -6.85
CA LYS A 55 18.16 1.26 -6.19
C LYS A 55 17.29 2.03 -7.15
N ILE A 56 15.99 1.83 -7.07
CA ILE A 56 15.09 2.61 -7.87
C ILE A 56 13.85 2.86 -7.03
N GLY A 57 13.48 4.10 -6.90
CA GLY A 57 12.31 4.48 -6.10
C GLY A 57 11.23 5.03 -6.95
N GLY A 58 10.00 4.91 -6.53
CA GLY A 58 8.88 5.46 -7.25
C GLY A 58 7.58 4.99 -6.65
N LYS A 59 6.50 5.43 -7.28
CA LYS A 59 5.18 5.07 -6.82
C LYS A 59 4.75 3.80 -7.52
N VAL A 60 4.25 2.85 -6.77
CA VAL A 60 3.82 1.57 -7.35
C VAL A 60 2.48 1.79 -8.02
N GLU A 61 2.44 1.64 -9.32
CA GLU A 61 1.20 1.82 -10.06
C GLU A 61 0.50 0.50 -10.31
N GLN A 62 1.23 -0.48 -10.74
CA GLN A 62 0.66 -1.79 -11.04
C GLN A 62 1.71 -2.85 -10.83
N VAL A 63 1.28 -4.02 -10.47
CA VAL A 63 2.18 -5.13 -10.22
C VAL A 63 1.55 -6.39 -10.81
N ASN A 64 2.33 -7.15 -11.52
CA ASN A 64 1.87 -8.48 -11.89
C ASN A 64 2.97 -9.48 -11.55
N ASP A 65 2.85 -10.72 -11.96
CA ASP A 65 3.80 -11.75 -11.54
C ASP A 65 5.21 -11.49 -12.03
N ASN A 66 5.39 -10.69 -13.04
CA ASN A 66 6.69 -10.49 -13.65
C ASN A 66 7.26 -9.10 -13.50
N LEU A 67 6.41 -8.09 -13.50
CA LEU A 67 6.88 -6.72 -13.53
C LEU A 67 6.15 -5.84 -12.55
N VAL A 68 6.82 -4.81 -12.10
CA VAL A 68 6.17 -3.76 -11.34
C VAL A 68 6.35 -2.47 -12.13
N LEU A 69 5.29 -1.72 -12.28
CA LEU A 69 5.32 -0.43 -12.94
C LEU A 69 5.41 0.64 -11.88
N LEU A 70 6.45 1.45 -11.96
CA LEU A 70 6.63 2.56 -11.06
C LEU A 70 6.47 3.86 -11.82
N SER A 71 5.83 4.83 -11.21
CA SER A 71 5.75 6.15 -11.78
C SER A 71 6.42 7.13 -10.85
N HIS A 72 6.59 8.35 -11.28
CA HIS A 72 7.19 9.40 -10.47
C HIS A 72 8.48 8.91 -9.86
N LEU A 73 9.37 8.43 -10.71
CA LEU A 73 10.63 7.86 -10.21
C LEU A 73 11.41 8.90 -9.43
N THR A 74 12.00 8.47 -8.36
CA THR A 74 12.82 9.36 -7.53
C THR A 74 13.99 9.87 -8.35
N GLY A 75 14.09 11.17 -8.48
CA GLY A 75 15.15 11.77 -9.28
C GLY A 75 14.79 11.84 -10.74
N ALA A 76 13.67 11.32 -11.16
CA ALA A 76 13.26 11.35 -12.57
C ALA A 76 11.74 11.32 -12.62
N GLU A 77 11.14 12.37 -12.08
CA GLU A 77 9.73 12.35 -11.82
C GLU A 77 8.83 12.30 -13.00
N PHE A 78 9.32 12.62 -14.16
CA PHE A 78 8.51 12.51 -15.36
C PHE A 78 8.69 11.18 -16.06
N PHE A 79 9.34 10.23 -15.42
CA PHE A 79 9.59 8.94 -16.04
C PHE A 79 8.89 7.83 -15.30
N ASP A 80 8.49 6.81 -16.04
CA ASP A 80 7.95 5.60 -15.46
C ASP A 80 8.96 4.49 -15.71
N GLY A 81 8.96 3.51 -14.88
CA GLY A 81 9.89 2.40 -15.04
C GLY A 81 9.24 1.07 -14.80
N PHE A 82 9.63 0.09 -15.55
CA PHE A 82 9.20 -1.27 -15.32
C PHE A 82 10.38 -2.02 -14.72
N VAL A 83 10.14 -2.70 -13.63
CA VAL A 83 11.20 -3.43 -12.94
C VAL A 83 10.81 -4.89 -12.86
N ASN A 84 11.75 -5.76 -13.15
CA ASN A 84 11.50 -7.17 -13.11
C ASN A 84 11.40 -7.61 -11.68
N VAL A 85 10.32 -8.22 -11.29
CA VAL A 85 10.09 -8.64 -9.92
C VAL A 85 11.19 -9.56 -9.43
N LYS A 86 11.71 -10.44 -10.32
CA LYS A 86 12.74 -11.34 -9.91
C LYS A 86 14.03 -10.69 -9.58
N ASP A 87 14.27 -9.45 -10.04
CA ASP A 87 15.51 -8.77 -9.74
C ASP A 87 15.46 -8.02 -8.42
N ILE A 88 14.34 -7.97 -7.77
CA ILE A 88 14.18 -7.20 -6.56
C ILE A 88 14.62 -8.03 -5.37
N SER A 89 15.57 -7.52 -4.63
CA SER A 89 16.03 -8.19 -3.43
C SER A 89 15.38 -7.60 -2.18
N ALA A 90 14.93 -6.37 -2.24
CA ALA A 90 14.30 -5.75 -1.06
C ALA A 90 13.35 -4.66 -1.47
N VAL A 91 12.31 -4.48 -0.70
CA VAL A 91 11.36 -3.39 -0.88
C VAL A 91 11.43 -2.55 0.39
N VAL A 92 11.80 -1.29 0.25
CA VAL A 92 11.93 -0.41 1.40
C VAL A 92 10.73 0.52 1.42
N ILE A 93 9.98 0.50 2.49
CA ILE A 93 8.75 1.24 2.60
C ILE A 93 8.87 2.22 3.72
N ARG A 94 8.39 3.44 3.52
CA ARG A 94 8.45 4.40 4.54
C ARG A 94 7.56 3.99 5.69
N SER A 95 8.10 3.96 6.85
CA SER A 95 7.35 3.59 7.99
C SER A 95 6.47 4.73 8.40
N ALA A 96 5.36 4.42 8.97
CA ALA A 96 4.49 5.44 9.35
C ALA A 96 4.96 6.25 10.46
N GLY A 97 5.76 5.90 11.10
CA GLY A 97 6.19 6.60 12.14
C GLY A 97 6.60 7.93 11.93
N LYS A 98 6.61 8.42 11.82
CA LYS A 98 7.00 9.53 11.94
C LYS A 98 7.16 10.06 11.87
#